data_3fed2c2e22464bd7dca808300837fc60
#
_entry.id   3fed2c2e22464bd7dca808300837fc60
#
_cell.length_a   1.000
_cell.length_b   1.000
_cell.length_c   1.000
_cell.angle_alpha   90.00
_cell.angle_beta   90.00
_cell.angle_gamma   90.00
#
_symmetry.space_group_name_H-M   'P 1'
#
loop_
_entity.id
_entity.type
_entity.pdbx_description
1 polymer ?
#
loop_
_entity_poly.entity_id
_entity_poly.type
_entity_poly.pdbx_seq_one_letter_code
_entity_poly.pdbx_strand_id
1 'polypeptide(L)'
;GEPLLNPEIGDYITAIHKIFPYTRIIIVTNGLLLLSIKAPLIQIIKEDRVHISISDYTCLDRDKIITFVQEHSLSAELREGKECFSKYLNPQGNSDEKEIFPQCIRRNCTFLAKGKMAACCQPFVAHFFNEYFHETLPENEGIDLYESGLDGWEIQKRLITPMRTCRYCSKDVSFDWATSKMPYSKDDWCVK
;
A
#
# COMPACT_ATOMS: atom_id res chain seq x y z
N GLY A 1 3.17 -0.96 -4.37
CA GLY A 1 3.92 -1.93 -5.16
C GLY A 1 3.11 -3.20 -5.40
N GLU A 2 3.61 -4.08 -6.24
CA GLU A 2 3.00 -5.37 -6.55
C GLU A 2 3.65 -6.47 -5.69
N PRO A 3 2.92 -7.07 -4.72
CA PRO A 3 3.51 -8.04 -3.80
C PRO A 3 4.00 -9.33 -4.50
N LEU A 4 3.37 -9.72 -5.61
CA LEU A 4 3.77 -10.92 -6.35
C LEU A 4 5.11 -10.77 -7.11
N LEU A 5 5.70 -9.57 -7.15
CA LEU A 5 7.07 -9.35 -7.60
C LEU A 5 8.11 -9.75 -6.55
N ASN A 6 7.70 -9.88 -5.28
CA ASN A 6 8.64 -10.27 -4.23
C ASN A 6 8.85 -11.79 -4.24
N PRO A 7 10.06 -12.30 -4.52
CA PRO A 7 10.33 -13.73 -4.55
C PRO A 7 10.20 -14.41 -3.16
N GLU A 8 10.32 -13.62 -2.08
CA GLU A 8 10.25 -14.11 -0.70
C GLU A 8 8.84 -13.99 -0.09
N ILE A 9 7.81 -13.68 -0.89
CA ILE A 9 6.45 -13.45 -0.37
C ILE A 9 5.92 -14.64 0.42
N GLY A 10 6.25 -15.87 0.01
CA GLY A 10 5.87 -17.09 0.73
C GLY A 10 6.46 -17.16 2.13
N ASP A 11 7.73 -16.78 2.30
CA ASP A 11 8.40 -16.76 3.59
C ASP A 11 7.76 -15.73 4.53
N TYR A 12 7.41 -14.55 4.01
CA TYR A 12 6.67 -13.53 4.77
C TYR A 12 5.31 -14.04 5.23
N ILE A 13 4.53 -14.70 4.37
CA ILE A 13 3.22 -15.27 4.71
C ILE A 13 3.39 -16.27 5.85
N THR A 14 4.29 -17.24 5.69
CA THR A 14 4.55 -18.27 6.69
C THR A 14 5.03 -17.68 8.03
N ALA A 15 5.93 -16.67 7.99
CA ALA A 15 6.40 -16.00 9.19
C ALA A 15 5.28 -15.24 9.90
N ILE A 16 4.42 -14.52 9.16
CA ILE A 16 3.26 -13.81 9.73
C ILE A 16 2.29 -14.80 10.37
N HIS A 17 1.96 -15.89 9.68
CA HIS A 17 1.05 -16.90 10.21
C HIS A 17 1.58 -17.54 11.49
N LYS A 18 2.88 -17.82 11.53
CA LYS A 18 3.54 -18.37 12.72
C LYS A 18 3.49 -17.43 13.93
N ILE A 19 3.66 -16.13 13.72
CA ILE A 19 3.69 -15.13 14.79
C ILE A 19 2.27 -14.72 15.19
N PHE A 20 1.37 -14.59 14.21
CA PHE A 20 0.01 -14.11 14.36
C PHE A 20 -1.00 -15.10 13.77
N PRO A 21 -1.20 -16.29 14.37
CA PRO A 21 -1.97 -17.40 13.76
C PRO A 21 -3.44 -17.09 13.53
N TYR A 22 -3.98 -16.08 14.20
CA TYR A 22 -5.38 -15.65 14.07
C TYR A 22 -5.57 -14.42 13.19
N THR A 23 -4.48 -13.86 12.64
CA THR A 23 -4.55 -12.68 11.78
C THR A 23 -4.92 -13.09 10.37
N ARG A 24 -5.87 -12.37 9.77
CA ARG A 24 -6.19 -12.53 8.35
C ARG A 24 -5.07 -11.94 7.51
N ILE A 25 -4.48 -12.76 6.64
CA ILE A 25 -3.50 -12.31 5.65
C ILE A 25 -4.22 -12.03 4.34
N ILE A 26 -3.99 -10.85 3.77
CA ILE A 26 -4.56 -10.43 2.48
C ILE A 26 -3.44 -9.99 1.56
N ILE A 27 -3.32 -10.64 0.40
CA ILE A 27 -2.48 -10.17 -0.71
C ILE A 27 -3.33 -9.24 -1.57
N VAL A 28 -2.95 -7.96 -1.64
CA VAL A 28 -3.58 -6.99 -2.57
C VAL A 28 -2.70 -6.89 -3.81
N THR A 29 -3.22 -7.31 -4.95
CA THR A 29 -2.48 -7.38 -6.22
C THR A 29 -3.24 -6.73 -7.37
N ASN A 30 -2.52 -6.28 -8.39
CA ASN A 30 -3.12 -5.87 -9.66
C ASN A 30 -3.52 -7.06 -10.56
N GLY A 31 -3.22 -8.29 -10.14
CA GLY A 31 -3.60 -9.53 -10.82
C GLY A 31 -2.75 -9.92 -12.03
N LEU A 32 -1.88 -9.04 -12.53
CA LEU A 32 -1.10 -9.31 -13.76
C LEU A 32 -0.18 -10.53 -13.63
N LEU A 33 0.35 -10.77 -12.44
CA LEU A 33 1.26 -11.87 -12.16
C LEU A 33 0.55 -13.11 -11.59
N LEU A 34 -0.74 -13.03 -11.31
CA LEU A 34 -1.47 -14.10 -10.61
C LEU A 34 -1.42 -15.42 -11.38
N LEU A 35 -1.60 -15.37 -12.71
CA LEU A 35 -1.56 -16.56 -13.55
C LEU A 35 -0.16 -17.20 -13.68
N SER A 36 0.87 -16.51 -13.23
CA SER A 36 2.28 -16.97 -13.31
C SER A 36 2.85 -17.46 -11.98
N ILE A 37 2.07 -17.40 -10.89
CA ILE A 37 2.54 -17.88 -9.59
C ILE A 37 2.75 -19.40 -9.63
N LYS A 38 3.79 -19.86 -8.94
CA LYS A 38 4.21 -21.25 -8.97
C LYS A 38 3.52 -22.08 -7.88
N ALA A 39 3.44 -23.39 -8.10
CA ALA A 39 2.83 -24.33 -7.18
C ALA A 39 3.26 -24.19 -5.70
N PRO A 40 4.53 -23.95 -5.34
CA PRO A 40 4.91 -23.75 -3.95
C PRO A 40 4.20 -22.56 -3.31
N LEU A 41 4.08 -21.43 -3.99
CA LEU A 41 3.38 -20.27 -3.46
C LEU A 41 1.86 -20.51 -3.36
N ILE A 42 1.27 -21.19 -4.36
CA ILE A 42 -0.14 -21.60 -4.30
C ILE A 42 -0.41 -22.44 -3.05
N GLN A 43 0.48 -23.38 -2.75
CA GLN A 43 0.35 -24.25 -1.57
C GLN A 43 0.38 -23.43 -0.27
N ILE A 44 1.35 -22.52 -0.12
CA ILE A 44 1.45 -21.63 1.05
C ILE A 44 0.18 -20.79 1.21
N ILE A 45 -0.31 -20.17 0.12
CA ILE A 45 -1.54 -19.36 0.12
C ILE A 45 -2.73 -20.17 0.65
N LYS A 46 -2.84 -21.44 0.27
CA LYS A 46 -3.93 -22.33 0.72
C LYS A 46 -3.76 -22.74 2.19
N GLU A 47 -2.58 -23.19 2.57
CA GLU A 47 -2.27 -23.68 3.93
C GLU A 47 -2.45 -22.57 4.96
N ASP A 48 -1.96 -21.39 4.68
CA ASP A 48 -2.05 -20.22 5.56
C ASP A 48 -3.34 -19.40 5.37
N ARG A 49 -4.29 -19.92 4.59
CA ARG A 49 -5.62 -19.33 4.36
C ARG A 49 -5.58 -17.87 3.92
N VAL A 50 -4.61 -17.54 3.08
CA VAL A 50 -4.43 -16.19 2.56
C VAL A 50 -5.59 -15.82 1.62
N HIS A 51 -6.12 -14.63 1.78
CA HIS A 51 -7.10 -14.06 0.86
C HIS A 51 -6.41 -13.19 -0.19
N ILE A 52 -6.81 -13.32 -1.45
CA ILE A 52 -6.27 -12.52 -2.54
C ILE A 52 -7.31 -11.47 -2.94
N SER A 53 -6.96 -10.20 -2.79
CA SER A 53 -7.79 -9.08 -3.23
C SER A 53 -7.21 -8.52 -4.52
N ILE A 54 -7.91 -8.76 -5.65
CA ILE A 54 -7.45 -8.41 -6.99
C ILE A 54 -8.06 -7.07 -7.39
N SER A 55 -7.23 -6.06 -7.63
CA SER A 55 -7.66 -4.77 -8.17
C SER A 55 -7.66 -4.82 -9.69
N ASP A 56 -8.83 -4.83 -10.30
CA ASP A 56 -8.96 -4.82 -11.75
C ASP A 56 -8.77 -3.40 -12.31
N TYR A 57 -7.69 -3.22 -13.05
CA TYR A 57 -7.35 -1.96 -13.74
C TYR A 57 -7.67 -2.03 -15.25
N THR A 58 -8.74 -2.76 -15.64
CA THR A 58 -9.24 -2.86 -17.03
C THR A 58 -8.32 -3.59 -18.01
N CYS A 59 -7.18 -4.09 -17.59
CA CYS A 59 -6.21 -4.81 -18.43
C CYS A 59 -6.15 -6.33 -18.16
N LEU A 60 -7.00 -6.83 -17.24
CA LEU A 60 -7.03 -8.23 -16.87
C LEU A 60 -7.98 -9.04 -17.77
N ASP A 61 -7.57 -10.24 -18.13
CA ASP A 61 -8.45 -11.29 -18.65
C ASP A 61 -9.21 -11.89 -17.45
N ARG A 62 -10.37 -11.32 -17.17
CA ARG A 62 -11.20 -11.71 -16.01
C ARG A 62 -11.54 -13.18 -16.01
N ASP A 63 -11.89 -13.75 -17.16
CA ASP A 63 -12.31 -15.15 -17.27
C ASP A 63 -11.15 -16.07 -16.91
N LYS A 64 -9.94 -15.77 -17.38
CA LYS A 64 -8.75 -16.56 -17.01
C LYS A 64 -8.42 -16.45 -15.52
N ILE A 65 -8.56 -15.25 -14.94
CA ILE A 65 -8.34 -15.06 -13.49
C ILE A 65 -9.35 -15.86 -12.67
N ILE A 66 -10.62 -15.81 -13.03
CA ILE A 66 -11.69 -16.55 -12.34
C ILE A 66 -11.44 -18.05 -12.46
N THR A 67 -11.15 -18.54 -13.68
CA THR A 67 -10.83 -19.95 -13.93
C THR A 67 -9.64 -20.41 -13.09
N PHE A 68 -8.54 -19.64 -13.07
CA PHE A 68 -7.35 -19.94 -12.29
C PHE A 68 -7.65 -20.02 -10.79
N VAL A 69 -8.40 -19.05 -10.24
CA VAL A 69 -8.81 -19.03 -8.84
C VAL A 69 -9.63 -20.27 -8.47
N GLN A 70 -10.56 -20.68 -9.36
CA GLN A 70 -11.40 -21.86 -9.16
C GLN A 70 -10.61 -23.15 -9.24
N GLU A 71 -9.79 -23.34 -10.28
CA GLU A 71 -8.95 -24.53 -10.49
C GLU A 71 -8.01 -24.80 -9.31
N HIS A 72 -7.46 -23.73 -8.73
CA HIS A 72 -6.59 -23.83 -7.57
C HIS A 72 -7.31 -23.73 -6.22
N SER A 73 -8.65 -23.55 -6.21
CA SER A 73 -9.46 -23.39 -5.00
C SER A 73 -8.91 -22.28 -4.07
N LEU A 74 -8.55 -21.13 -4.64
CA LEU A 74 -8.01 -20.00 -3.90
C LEU A 74 -9.15 -19.13 -3.32
N SER A 75 -8.92 -18.56 -2.13
CA SER A 75 -9.80 -17.54 -1.59
C SER A 75 -9.45 -16.20 -2.24
N ALA A 76 -10.30 -15.70 -3.14
CA ALA A 76 -10.03 -14.46 -3.85
C ALA A 76 -11.30 -13.64 -4.09
N GLU A 77 -11.13 -12.33 -4.18
CA GLU A 77 -12.13 -11.39 -4.68
C GLU A 77 -11.55 -10.58 -5.84
N LEU A 78 -12.35 -10.39 -6.89
CA LEU A 78 -12.04 -9.45 -7.97
C LEU A 78 -12.82 -8.15 -7.69
N ARG A 79 -12.12 -7.09 -7.31
CA ARG A 79 -12.72 -5.78 -7.08
C ARG A 79 -13.03 -5.13 -8.42
N GLU A 80 -14.18 -4.47 -8.49
CA GLU A 80 -14.54 -3.70 -9.67
C GLU A 80 -13.43 -2.70 -10.05
N GLY A 81 -13.23 -2.56 -11.35
CA GLY A 81 -12.19 -1.73 -11.93
C GLY A 81 -12.28 -0.28 -11.42
N LYS A 82 -11.15 0.27 -11.04
CA LYS A 82 -11.10 1.69 -10.68
C LYS A 82 -11.10 2.52 -11.96
N GLU A 83 -12.16 3.26 -12.16
CA GLU A 83 -12.27 4.23 -13.25
C GLU A 83 -11.51 5.52 -12.97
N CYS A 84 -11.22 5.81 -11.70
CA CYS A 84 -10.48 7.01 -11.30
C CYS A 84 -9.47 6.75 -10.19
N PHE A 85 -8.46 7.61 -10.15
CA PHE A 85 -7.49 7.71 -9.08
C PHE A 85 -7.65 9.02 -8.32
N SER A 86 -6.98 9.10 -7.16
CA SER A 86 -6.92 10.33 -6.37
C SER A 86 -5.46 10.77 -6.25
N LYS A 87 -5.21 12.05 -6.45
CA LYS A 87 -3.98 12.72 -6.10
C LYS A 87 -4.21 13.67 -4.92
N TYR A 88 -3.21 13.80 -4.08
CA TYR A 88 -3.32 14.52 -2.80
C TYR A 88 -2.01 15.18 -2.38
N LEU A 89 -0.95 15.05 -3.18
CA LEU A 89 0.36 15.58 -2.83
C LEU A 89 0.39 17.09 -3.05
N ASN A 90 0.79 17.82 -2.00
CA ASN A 90 1.03 19.27 -1.97
C ASN A 90 2.51 19.52 -1.70
N PRO A 91 3.35 19.69 -2.73
CA PRO A 91 4.79 19.82 -2.55
C PRO A 91 5.21 21.13 -1.84
N GLN A 92 4.33 22.14 -1.73
CA GLN A 92 4.62 23.37 -0.96
C GLN A 92 4.74 23.13 0.55
N GLY A 93 4.15 22.05 1.08
CA GLY A 93 4.25 21.71 2.51
C GLY A 93 3.59 22.74 3.43
N ASN A 94 2.56 23.43 2.95
CA ASN A 94 1.88 24.53 3.64
C ASN A 94 0.46 24.17 4.12
N SER A 95 0.08 22.91 4.03
CA SER A 95 -1.21 22.44 4.56
C SER A 95 -1.20 22.40 6.09
N ASP A 96 -2.37 22.62 6.70
CA ASP A 96 -2.53 22.42 8.14
C ASP A 96 -2.70 20.91 8.42
N GLU A 97 -1.70 20.31 9.06
CA GLU A 97 -1.72 18.90 9.40
C GLU A 97 -2.88 18.51 10.34
N LYS A 98 -3.33 19.43 11.17
CA LYS A 98 -4.45 19.18 12.10
C LYS A 98 -5.80 19.18 11.41
N GLU A 99 -5.92 19.85 10.27
CA GLU A 99 -7.12 19.82 9.45
C GLU A 99 -7.08 18.62 8.46
N ILE A 100 -5.91 18.36 7.85
CA ILE A 100 -5.77 17.31 6.83
C ILE A 100 -5.83 15.92 7.44
N PHE A 101 -5.13 15.65 8.54
CA PHE A 101 -5.02 14.32 9.11
C PHE A 101 -6.37 13.70 9.50
N PRO A 102 -7.31 14.37 10.20
CA PRO A 102 -8.60 13.78 10.56
C PRO A 102 -9.46 13.38 9.36
N GLN A 103 -9.29 14.06 8.23
CA GLN A 103 -10.06 13.83 6.99
C GLN A 103 -9.37 12.84 6.04
N CYS A 104 -8.12 12.43 6.35
CA CYS A 104 -7.33 11.60 5.47
C CYS A 104 -7.84 10.14 5.49
N ILE A 105 -8.27 9.62 4.34
CA ILE A 105 -8.70 8.22 4.20
C ILE A 105 -7.55 7.22 4.43
N ARG A 106 -6.29 7.67 4.28
CA ARG A 106 -5.07 6.85 4.40
C ARG A 106 -4.58 6.72 5.84
N ARG A 107 -5.07 7.54 6.78
CA ARG A 107 -4.62 7.53 8.19
C ARG A 107 -4.84 6.19 8.92
N ASN A 108 -5.68 5.33 8.36
CA ASN A 108 -5.96 4.00 8.90
C ASN A 108 -5.19 2.89 8.16
N CYS A 109 -4.35 3.24 7.20
CA CYS A 109 -3.50 2.32 6.46
C CYS A 109 -2.12 2.24 7.13
N THR A 110 -2.07 1.77 8.38
CA THR A 110 -0.81 1.61 9.10
C THR A 110 0.22 0.89 8.24
N PHE A 111 1.37 1.52 8.08
CA PHE A 111 2.44 1.04 7.22
C PHE A 111 3.67 0.69 8.06
N LEU A 112 4.27 -0.46 7.78
CA LEU A 112 5.46 -0.96 8.44
C LEU A 112 6.57 -1.14 7.39
N ALA A 113 7.69 -0.45 7.59
CA ALA A 113 8.88 -0.62 6.76
C ALA A 113 10.15 -0.31 7.54
N LYS A 114 11.20 -1.08 7.31
CA LYS A 114 12.55 -0.85 7.87
C LYS A 114 12.55 -0.64 9.40
N GLY A 115 11.71 -1.41 10.12
CA GLY A 115 11.59 -1.30 11.59
C GLY A 115 10.86 -0.05 12.08
N LYS A 116 10.22 0.71 11.20
CA LYS A 116 9.40 1.87 11.55
C LYS A 116 7.95 1.67 11.16
N MET A 117 7.05 2.26 11.92
CA MET A 117 5.61 2.23 11.70
C MET A 117 5.05 3.64 11.53
N ALA A 118 4.15 3.85 10.58
CA ALA A 118 3.48 5.12 10.38
C ALA A 118 2.01 4.94 10.03
N ALA A 119 1.20 5.97 10.21
CA ALA A 119 -0.24 5.97 9.92
C ALA A 119 -0.54 5.80 8.40
N CYS A 120 0.42 6.08 7.52
CA CYS A 120 0.30 5.89 6.08
C CYS A 120 1.66 5.60 5.44
N CYS A 121 1.66 5.19 4.16
CA CYS A 121 2.89 4.85 3.44
C CYS A 121 3.71 6.07 2.98
N GLN A 122 3.13 7.28 2.94
CA GLN A 122 3.75 8.46 2.32
C GLN A 122 5.21 8.71 2.77
N PRO A 123 5.55 8.69 4.08
CA PRO A 123 6.93 8.93 4.51
C PRO A 123 7.95 7.92 3.99
N PHE A 124 7.49 6.70 3.67
CA PHE A 124 8.37 5.62 3.24
C PHE A 124 8.55 5.55 1.72
N VAL A 125 7.63 6.17 0.96
CA VAL A 125 7.68 6.18 -0.51
C VAL A 125 8.08 7.55 -1.08
N ALA A 126 8.16 8.58 -0.25
CA ALA A 126 8.50 9.94 -0.66
C ALA A 126 9.86 10.03 -1.37
N HIS A 127 10.82 9.17 -1.02
CA HIS A 127 12.14 9.16 -1.64
C HIS A 127 12.10 8.91 -3.15
N PHE A 128 11.17 8.07 -3.66
CA PHE A 128 11.01 7.87 -5.09
C PHE A 128 10.59 9.15 -5.82
N PHE A 129 9.69 9.92 -5.20
CA PHE A 129 9.25 11.20 -5.74
C PHE A 129 10.37 12.24 -5.68
N ASN A 130 11.07 12.32 -4.55
CA ASN A 130 12.20 13.23 -4.35
C ASN A 130 13.32 12.98 -5.34
N GLU A 131 13.70 11.71 -5.54
CA GLU A 131 14.75 11.32 -6.48
C GLU A 131 14.37 11.68 -7.92
N TYR A 132 13.15 11.35 -8.34
CA TYR A 132 12.73 11.56 -9.73
C TYR A 132 12.48 13.04 -10.07
N PHE A 133 11.86 13.79 -9.15
CA PHE A 133 11.46 15.18 -9.38
C PHE A 133 12.37 16.21 -8.74
N HIS A 134 13.47 15.80 -8.10
CA HIS A 134 14.40 16.63 -7.35
C HIS A 134 13.71 17.48 -6.27
N GLU A 135 12.84 16.83 -5.50
CA GLU A 135 12.09 17.43 -4.40
C GLU A 135 12.66 17.05 -3.02
N THR A 136 12.10 17.63 -1.97
CA THR A 136 12.57 17.44 -0.59
C THR A 136 11.42 17.15 0.37
N LEU A 137 10.50 16.29 -0.04
CA LEU A 137 9.43 15.82 0.85
C LEU A 137 10.03 15.09 2.05
N PRO A 138 9.41 15.17 3.25
CA PRO A 138 9.85 14.40 4.41
C PRO A 138 9.90 12.90 4.14
N GLU A 139 11.02 12.28 4.48
CA GLU A 139 11.28 10.86 4.29
C GLU A 139 11.49 10.15 5.62
N ASN A 140 11.20 8.85 5.65
CA ASN A 140 11.48 7.96 6.78
C ASN A 140 10.91 8.43 8.12
N GLU A 141 9.87 9.28 8.08
CA GLU A 141 9.14 9.69 9.26
C GLU A 141 8.27 8.52 9.73
N GLY A 142 8.34 8.21 11.00
CA GLY A 142 7.59 7.11 11.61
C GLY A 142 8.08 6.79 13.01
N ILE A 143 7.36 5.91 13.67
CA ILE A 143 7.66 5.41 15.01
C ILE A 143 8.75 4.34 14.86
N ASP A 144 9.90 4.54 15.46
CA ASP A 144 10.97 3.55 15.52
C ASP A 144 10.57 2.45 16.52
N LEU A 145 10.33 1.24 16.02
CA LEU A 145 9.88 0.11 16.87
C LEU A 145 10.98 -0.44 17.78
N TYR A 146 12.21 -0.01 17.61
CA TYR A 146 13.35 -0.35 18.48
C TYR A 146 13.63 0.72 19.53
N GLU A 147 12.82 1.79 19.59
CA GLU A 147 12.93 2.84 20.61
C GLU A 147 12.73 2.25 22.01
N SER A 148 13.67 2.53 22.93
CA SER A 148 13.60 2.03 24.30
C SER A 148 12.39 2.61 25.05
N GLY A 149 11.64 1.74 25.73
CA GLY A 149 10.45 2.14 26.49
C GLY A 149 9.19 2.34 25.64
N LEU A 150 9.24 2.05 24.34
CA LEU A 150 8.08 2.07 23.49
C LEU A 150 7.13 0.91 23.84
N ASP A 151 5.87 1.23 24.09
CA ASP A 151 4.81 0.23 24.30
C ASP A 151 3.66 0.38 23.29
N GLY A 152 2.70 -0.55 23.32
CA GLY A 152 1.59 -0.55 22.38
C GLY A 152 0.67 0.68 22.50
N TRP A 153 0.55 1.26 23.70
CA TRP A 153 -0.27 2.46 23.93
C TRP A 153 0.39 3.70 23.31
N GLU A 154 1.71 3.83 23.48
CA GLU A 154 2.46 4.93 22.88
C GLU A 154 2.48 4.84 21.36
N ILE A 155 2.63 3.61 20.80
CA ILE A 155 2.49 3.37 19.37
C ILE A 155 1.12 3.83 18.90
N GLN A 156 0.04 3.37 19.53
CA GLN A 156 -1.31 3.73 19.13
C GLN A 156 -1.55 5.24 19.20
N LYS A 157 -1.11 5.90 20.25
CA LYS A 157 -1.20 7.36 20.43
C LYS A 157 -0.48 8.10 19.31
N ARG A 158 0.74 7.68 18.96
CA ARG A 158 1.50 8.30 17.87
C ARG A 158 0.87 8.06 16.51
N LEU A 159 0.28 6.88 16.25
CA LEU A 159 -0.39 6.57 14.99
C LEU A 159 -1.65 7.42 14.73
N ILE A 160 -2.32 7.89 15.77
CA ILE A 160 -3.49 8.79 15.64
C ILE A 160 -3.12 10.28 15.69
N THR A 161 -1.83 10.60 15.71
CA THR A 161 -1.33 11.98 15.74
C THR A 161 -0.82 12.36 14.34
N PRO A 162 -1.07 13.60 13.87
CA PRO A 162 -0.53 14.07 12.60
C PRO A 162 1.00 13.99 12.55
N MET A 163 1.53 13.61 11.38
CA MET A 163 2.96 13.62 11.09
C MET A 163 3.34 14.89 10.31
N ARG A 164 4.61 15.25 10.28
CA ARG A 164 5.11 16.38 9.47
C ARG A 164 4.78 16.20 7.99
N THR A 165 4.81 14.98 7.50
CA THR A 165 4.42 14.61 6.14
C THR A 165 2.99 15.04 5.80
N CYS A 166 2.07 15.17 6.79
CA CYS A 166 0.70 15.60 6.54
C CYS A 166 0.60 17.03 5.99
N ARG A 167 1.62 17.88 6.21
CA ARG A 167 1.70 19.22 5.63
C ARG A 167 1.86 19.19 4.11
N TYR A 168 2.37 18.09 3.60
CA TYR A 168 2.58 17.85 2.16
C TYR A 168 1.42 17.08 1.52
N CYS A 169 0.28 17.00 2.22
CA CYS A 169 -0.94 16.41 1.72
C CYS A 169 -2.05 17.46 1.58
N SER A 170 -3.00 17.19 0.71
CA SER A 170 -4.22 17.98 0.56
C SER A 170 -5.44 17.06 0.59
N LYS A 171 -6.64 17.63 0.41
CA LYS A 171 -7.83 16.85 0.09
C LYS A 171 -7.62 16.11 -1.23
N ASP A 172 -8.19 14.91 -1.31
CA ASP A 172 -8.12 14.10 -2.52
C ASP A 172 -8.81 14.81 -3.70
N VAL A 173 -8.10 14.86 -4.82
CA VAL A 173 -8.62 15.32 -6.11
C VAL A 173 -8.68 14.10 -7.03
N SER A 174 -9.90 13.74 -7.45
CA SER A 174 -10.13 12.62 -8.37
C SER A 174 -9.74 12.98 -9.80
N PHE A 175 -9.19 12.02 -10.53
CA PHE A 175 -8.92 12.12 -11.96
C PHE A 175 -9.12 10.75 -12.62
N ASP A 176 -9.41 10.74 -13.93
CA ASP A 176 -9.65 9.52 -14.67
C ASP A 176 -8.41 8.64 -14.70
N TRP A 177 -8.62 7.32 -14.58
CA TRP A 177 -7.53 6.38 -14.69
C TRP A 177 -6.90 6.41 -16.08
N ALA A 178 -5.58 6.50 -16.11
CA ALA A 178 -4.79 6.36 -17.31
C ALA A 178 -3.45 5.71 -16.99
N THR A 179 -2.86 5.04 -17.97
CA THR A 179 -1.49 4.54 -17.84
C THR A 179 -0.51 5.70 -17.89
N SER A 180 0.34 5.82 -16.88
CA SER A 180 1.44 6.79 -16.88
C SER A 180 2.42 6.50 -18.02
N LYS A 181 2.89 7.54 -18.68
CA LYS A 181 3.92 7.47 -19.74
C LYS A 181 5.15 8.24 -19.30
N MET A 182 6.32 7.69 -19.59
CA MET A 182 7.57 8.42 -19.37
C MET A 182 7.81 9.50 -20.44
N PRO A 183 8.41 10.65 -20.08
CA PRO A 183 8.76 11.08 -18.72
C PRO A 183 7.50 11.41 -17.90
N TYR A 184 7.52 11.06 -16.60
CA TYR A 184 6.41 11.36 -15.71
C TYR A 184 6.31 12.85 -15.44
N SER A 185 5.07 13.37 -15.39
CA SER A 185 4.80 14.75 -15.00
C SER A 185 4.55 14.86 -13.49
N LYS A 186 5.05 15.94 -12.88
CA LYS A 186 4.72 16.26 -11.48
C LYS A 186 3.21 16.48 -11.29
N ASP A 187 2.53 16.99 -12.32
CA ASP A 187 1.07 17.18 -12.33
C ASP A 187 0.26 15.87 -12.20
N ASP A 188 0.88 14.72 -12.52
CA ASP A 188 0.23 13.41 -12.35
C ASP A 188 0.10 13.03 -10.86
N TRP A 189 0.89 13.64 -9.98
CA TRP A 189 1.01 13.32 -8.56
C TRP A 189 0.49 14.43 -7.64
N CYS A 190 0.69 15.69 -8.06
CA CYS A 190 0.43 16.84 -7.22
C CYS A 190 -0.95 17.45 -7.49
N VAL A 191 -1.56 17.97 -6.44
CA VAL A 191 -2.68 18.91 -6.57
C VAL A 191 -2.15 20.30 -6.90
N LYS A 192 -2.93 21.06 -7.68
CA LYS A 192 -2.61 22.46 -8.01
C LYS A 192 -3.11 23.39 -6.94
#